data_3e64b6676ceba5e27f3e533095d29538
#
_entry.id   3e64b6676ceba5e27f3e533095d29538
#
_cell.length_a   1.000
_cell.length_b   1.000
_cell.length_c   1.000
_cell.angle_alpha   90.00
_cell.angle_beta   90.00
_cell.angle_gamma   90.00
#
_symmetry.space_group_name_H-M   'P 1'
#
loop_
_entity.id
_entity.type
_entity.pdbx_description
1 polymer ?
#
loop_
_entity_poly.entity_id
_entity_poly.type
_entity_poly.pdbx_seq_one_letter_code
_entity_poly.pdbx_strand_id
1 'polypeptide(L)'
;MHKVRDFVVWALTHAASVPADAQLPIPAGECCTEPWHYLFGSVRVQTTNSTIARYRNEYIKRGWKPETYDYYTKGWKTTDYATDCQGLLDAYLTHECGDKTDINADMNYRNWCTEKRTAIKDYGSYSYELGDALFMANSKKKMTHVGWVCGYMHTTGEPLVVEARGLAYGVVITRLTERPWTHTGRMTVKFNYEESEEQTMVKAKFEAASPMHTGAAYKAMQTALNAAGYTDGDGKTLMEDGTWGTKSQTAFTAMIADYSTHSPAGADPITADDAATVLMHGIRITITKDGANQ
;
A
#
# COMPACT_ATOMS: atom_id res chain seq x y z
N MET A 1 17.04 10.14 6.50
CA MET A 1 16.28 8.91 6.13
C MET A 1 14.91 9.38 5.69
N HIS A 2 14.38 8.87 4.57
CA HIS A 2 13.11 9.32 3.98
C HIS A 2 11.95 8.54 4.62
N LYS A 3 10.73 9.08 4.57
CA LYS A 3 9.54 8.34 5.02
C LYS A 3 9.10 7.41 3.88
N VAL A 4 8.87 6.14 4.18
CA VAL A 4 8.42 5.16 3.16
C VAL A 4 7.04 5.51 2.62
N ARG A 5 6.17 6.09 3.46
CA ARG A 5 4.84 6.58 3.06
C ARG A 5 4.92 7.61 1.93
N ASP A 6 5.85 8.56 2.00
CA ASP A 6 5.98 9.62 0.99
C ASP A 6 6.35 9.03 -0.37
N PHE A 7 7.24 8.02 -0.39
CA PHE A 7 7.52 7.25 -1.61
C PHE A 7 6.28 6.54 -2.16
N VAL A 8 5.54 5.85 -1.31
CA VAL A 8 4.34 5.11 -1.76
C VAL A 8 3.29 6.07 -2.31
N VAL A 9 3.03 7.19 -1.61
CA VAL A 9 2.11 8.24 -2.07
C VAL A 9 2.53 8.77 -3.43
N TRP A 10 3.81 9.11 -3.59
CA TRP A 10 4.37 9.57 -4.86
C TRP A 10 4.23 8.50 -5.97
N ALA A 11 4.53 7.25 -5.69
CA ALA A 11 4.41 6.17 -6.68
C ALA A 11 2.95 5.94 -7.15
N LEU A 12 1.97 6.15 -6.26
CA LEU A 12 0.55 6.04 -6.58
C LEU A 12 0.07 7.11 -7.57
N THR A 13 0.68 8.30 -7.59
CA THR A 13 0.34 9.33 -8.58
C THR A 13 0.71 8.90 -10.00
N HIS A 14 1.67 8.00 -10.15
CA HIS A 14 2.16 7.50 -11.43
C HIS A 14 1.53 6.17 -11.89
N ALA A 15 0.61 5.60 -11.12
CA ALA A 15 -0.12 4.40 -11.52
C ALA A 15 -1.15 4.70 -12.63
N ALA A 16 -1.47 3.70 -13.45
CA ALA A 16 -2.42 3.87 -14.56
C ALA A 16 -3.89 3.86 -14.09
N SER A 17 -4.20 3.14 -13.02
CA SER A 17 -5.56 3.04 -12.47
C SER A 17 -5.54 2.54 -11.04
N VAL A 18 -6.64 2.82 -10.32
CA VAL A 18 -6.89 2.31 -8.96
C VAL A 18 -7.93 1.20 -9.04
N PRO A 19 -7.71 0.04 -8.38
CA PRO A 19 -8.76 -0.97 -8.21
C PRO A 19 -9.99 -0.38 -7.49
N ALA A 20 -11.20 -0.77 -7.91
CA ALA A 20 -12.46 -0.16 -7.44
C ALA A 20 -12.68 -0.28 -5.92
N ASP A 21 -12.09 -1.28 -5.28
CA ASP A 21 -12.26 -1.55 -3.84
C ASP A 21 -10.95 -1.33 -3.06
N ALA A 22 -10.08 -0.45 -3.58
CA ALA A 22 -8.78 -0.18 -2.97
C ALA A 22 -8.88 0.81 -1.80
N GLN A 23 -8.30 0.44 -0.66
CA GLN A 23 -7.94 1.36 0.42
C GLN A 23 -6.47 1.76 0.26
N LEU A 24 -6.23 3.02 -0.07
CA LEU A 24 -4.92 3.59 -0.31
C LEU A 24 -4.61 4.68 0.74
N PRO A 25 -3.32 5.04 0.94
CA PRO A 25 -2.92 6.07 1.90
C PRO A 25 -3.29 7.50 1.48
N ILE A 26 -3.86 7.67 0.28
CA ILE A 26 -4.37 8.94 -0.27
C ILE A 26 -5.74 8.73 -0.92
N PRO A 27 -6.55 9.79 -1.06
CA PRO A 27 -7.82 9.73 -1.78
C PRO A 27 -7.64 9.24 -3.22
N ALA A 28 -8.59 8.45 -3.72
CA ALA A 28 -8.52 7.90 -5.08
C ALA A 28 -8.38 8.98 -6.17
N GLY A 29 -8.92 10.18 -5.95
CA GLY A 29 -8.79 11.32 -6.88
C GLY A 29 -7.39 11.92 -6.96
N GLU A 30 -6.51 11.62 -6.01
CA GLU A 30 -5.11 12.04 -6.00
C GLU A 30 -4.18 10.97 -6.60
N CYS A 31 -4.69 9.77 -6.84
CA CYS A 31 -3.98 8.70 -7.53
C CYS A 31 -4.04 8.91 -9.05
N CYS A 32 -3.08 8.32 -9.77
CA CYS A 32 -3.10 8.22 -11.24
C CYS A 32 -3.14 9.57 -11.98
N THR A 33 -2.61 10.61 -11.37
CA THR A 33 -2.60 11.96 -11.96
C THR A 33 -1.58 12.14 -13.09
N GLU A 34 -0.49 11.36 -13.05
CA GLU A 34 0.60 11.37 -14.03
C GLU A 34 1.06 9.94 -14.35
N PRO A 35 0.26 9.12 -15.05
CA PRO A 35 0.63 7.72 -15.29
C PRO A 35 1.92 7.59 -16.10
N TRP A 36 2.83 6.72 -15.60
CA TRP A 36 4.10 6.45 -16.25
C TRP A 36 4.09 5.12 -17.00
N HIS A 37 4.80 5.12 -18.12
CA HIS A 37 5.05 3.93 -18.92
C HIS A 37 6.20 3.08 -18.37
N TYR A 38 6.41 1.91 -18.97
CA TYR A 38 7.53 1.05 -18.62
C TYR A 38 8.56 0.97 -19.75
N LEU A 39 9.82 1.22 -19.43
CA LEU A 39 10.97 0.91 -20.29
C LEU A 39 12.05 0.23 -19.46
N PHE A 40 12.46 -0.96 -19.87
CA PHE A 40 13.42 -1.76 -19.13
C PHE A 40 14.78 -1.03 -19.02
N GLY A 41 15.31 -0.91 -17.81
CA GLY A 41 16.58 -0.23 -17.53
C GLY A 41 16.47 1.29 -17.62
N SER A 42 15.30 1.85 -17.35
CA SER A 42 15.13 3.30 -17.30
C SER A 42 14.77 3.81 -15.90
N VAL A 43 15.22 5.02 -15.61
CA VAL A 43 14.89 5.78 -14.42
C VAL A 43 14.34 7.13 -14.87
N ARG A 44 13.01 7.32 -14.77
CA ARG A 44 12.31 8.55 -15.16
C ARG A 44 12.81 9.16 -16.49
N VAL A 45 12.73 8.41 -17.57
CA VAL A 45 13.08 8.93 -18.89
C VAL A 45 11.86 9.49 -19.60
N GLN A 46 12.00 10.65 -20.22
CA GLN A 46 10.95 11.23 -21.06
C GLN A 46 10.80 10.42 -22.34
N THR A 47 9.55 10.13 -22.76
CA THR A 47 9.23 9.27 -23.92
C THR A 47 9.31 10.04 -25.25
N THR A 48 10.41 10.75 -25.48
CA THR A 48 10.67 11.40 -26.77
C THR A 48 10.80 10.37 -27.89
N ASN A 49 10.63 10.80 -29.14
CA ASN A 49 10.79 9.94 -30.31
C ASN A 49 12.18 9.26 -30.34
N SER A 50 13.24 9.97 -29.94
CA SER A 50 14.59 9.41 -29.84
C SER A 50 14.71 8.38 -28.71
N THR A 51 14.07 8.62 -27.58
CA THR A 51 14.03 7.66 -26.46
C THR A 51 13.31 6.40 -26.90
N ILE A 52 12.13 6.50 -27.48
CA ILE A 52 11.35 5.36 -27.98
C ILE A 52 12.15 4.56 -29.00
N ALA A 53 12.79 5.21 -29.97
CA ALA A 53 13.61 4.56 -31.00
C ALA A 53 14.81 3.84 -30.40
N ARG A 54 15.50 4.44 -29.40
CA ARG A 54 16.62 3.81 -28.69
C ARG A 54 16.17 2.55 -27.96
N TYR A 55 15.12 2.62 -27.18
CA TYR A 55 14.60 1.47 -26.44
C TYR A 55 14.02 0.39 -27.34
N ARG A 56 13.42 0.75 -28.47
CA ARG A 56 12.99 -0.22 -29.49
C ARG A 56 14.14 -1.13 -29.91
N ASN A 57 15.33 -0.58 -30.18
CA ASN A 57 16.50 -1.35 -30.54
C ASN A 57 16.96 -2.27 -29.39
N GLU A 58 16.90 -1.79 -28.15
CA GLU A 58 17.27 -2.61 -26.98
C GLU A 58 16.28 -3.77 -26.75
N TYR A 59 14.98 -3.55 -26.95
CA TYR A 59 13.98 -4.63 -26.86
C TYR A 59 14.16 -5.67 -27.97
N ILE A 60 14.47 -5.25 -29.21
CA ILE A 60 14.76 -6.16 -30.33
C ILE A 60 16.00 -7.02 -30.04
N LYS A 61 17.08 -6.42 -29.51
CA LYS A 61 18.28 -7.16 -29.07
C LYS A 61 17.98 -8.21 -28.00
N ARG A 62 16.93 -8.01 -27.23
CA ARG A 62 16.41 -8.94 -26.19
C ARG A 62 15.43 -9.98 -26.74
N GLY A 63 15.23 -10.01 -28.06
CA GLY A 63 14.37 -11.00 -28.74
C GLY A 63 12.92 -10.59 -28.86
N TRP A 64 12.56 -9.33 -28.60
CA TRP A 64 11.22 -8.82 -28.86
C TRP A 64 11.00 -8.60 -30.35
N LYS A 65 9.79 -8.89 -30.81
CA LYS A 65 9.39 -8.55 -32.20
C LYS A 65 9.17 -7.03 -32.28
N PRO A 66 9.69 -6.37 -33.33
CA PRO A 66 9.49 -4.93 -33.51
C PRO A 66 8.03 -4.48 -33.42
N GLU A 67 7.13 -5.25 -34.05
CA GLU A 67 5.70 -4.94 -34.10
C GLU A 67 5.05 -4.97 -32.71
N THR A 68 5.52 -5.85 -31.81
CA THR A 68 5.05 -5.93 -30.44
C THR A 68 5.45 -4.69 -29.64
N TYR A 69 6.70 -4.25 -29.78
CA TYR A 69 7.15 -3.01 -29.14
C TYR A 69 6.36 -1.81 -29.68
N ASP A 70 6.24 -1.70 -30.98
CA ASP A 70 5.55 -0.58 -31.64
C ASP A 70 4.08 -0.54 -31.26
N TYR A 71 3.43 -1.71 -31.09
CA TYR A 71 2.05 -1.79 -30.63
C TYR A 71 1.85 -1.20 -29.22
N TYR A 72 2.71 -1.52 -28.27
CA TYR A 72 2.59 -1.02 -26.89
C TYR A 72 3.02 0.45 -26.72
N THR A 73 3.91 0.94 -27.55
CA THR A 73 4.38 2.34 -27.50
C THR A 73 3.56 3.28 -28.39
N LYS A 74 2.63 2.72 -29.17
CA LYS A 74 1.75 3.52 -30.03
C LYS A 74 0.87 4.44 -29.18
N GLY A 75 1.00 5.74 -29.42
CA GLY A 75 0.19 6.74 -28.74
C GLY A 75 0.81 7.31 -27.47
N TRP A 76 2.01 6.87 -27.07
CA TRP A 76 2.75 7.56 -26.02
C TRP A 76 3.06 8.98 -26.45
N LYS A 77 2.84 9.92 -25.52
CA LYS A 77 3.14 11.32 -25.78
C LYS A 77 4.61 11.59 -25.48
N THR A 78 5.20 12.52 -26.22
CA THR A 78 6.61 12.92 -26.00
C THR A 78 6.84 13.61 -24.65
N THR A 79 5.76 14.01 -23.98
CA THR A 79 5.76 14.60 -22.64
C THR A 79 5.65 13.58 -21.51
N ASP A 80 5.28 12.34 -21.83
CA ASP A 80 5.12 11.29 -20.82
C ASP A 80 6.48 10.82 -20.30
N TYR A 81 6.46 10.09 -19.20
CA TYR A 81 7.65 9.48 -18.61
C TYR A 81 7.53 7.96 -18.58
N ALA A 82 8.69 7.31 -18.52
CA ALA A 82 8.81 5.87 -18.36
C ALA A 82 9.89 5.51 -17.35
N THR A 83 9.70 4.38 -16.69
CA THR A 83 10.63 3.82 -15.71
C THR A 83 10.62 2.30 -15.78
N ASP A 84 11.63 1.62 -15.19
CA ASP A 84 11.53 0.19 -14.92
C ASP A 84 11.10 -0.09 -13.47
N CYS A 85 11.09 -1.36 -13.08
CA CYS A 85 10.60 -1.75 -11.76
C CYS A 85 11.40 -1.12 -10.62
N GLN A 86 12.72 -1.15 -10.64
CA GLN A 86 13.56 -0.51 -9.62
C GLN A 86 13.70 0.99 -9.89
N GLY A 87 13.72 1.38 -11.16
CA GLY A 87 13.80 2.77 -11.58
C GLY A 87 12.69 3.66 -11.05
N LEU A 88 11.52 3.10 -10.69
CA LEU A 88 10.45 3.83 -10.03
C LEU A 88 10.92 4.37 -8.66
N LEU A 89 11.58 3.53 -7.86
CA LEU A 89 12.15 3.97 -6.58
C LEU A 89 13.37 4.88 -6.77
N ASP A 90 14.24 4.55 -7.73
CA ASP A 90 15.44 5.35 -7.99
C ASP A 90 15.08 6.75 -8.49
N ALA A 91 13.98 6.88 -9.24
CA ALA A 91 13.44 8.17 -9.66
C ALA A 91 12.98 9.01 -8.46
N TYR A 92 12.23 8.44 -7.53
CA TYR A 92 11.83 9.12 -6.30
C TYR A 92 13.04 9.58 -5.49
N LEU A 93 13.96 8.68 -5.19
CA LEU A 93 15.15 9.00 -4.40
C LEU A 93 16.00 10.09 -5.07
N THR A 94 16.17 10.02 -6.39
CA THR A 94 17.02 10.96 -7.13
C THR A 94 16.36 12.33 -7.27
N HIS A 95 15.08 12.39 -7.64
CA HIS A 95 14.43 13.65 -8.03
C HIS A 95 13.69 14.34 -6.89
N GLU A 96 13.10 13.56 -5.98
CA GLU A 96 12.34 14.12 -4.87
C GLU A 96 13.18 14.23 -3.58
N CYS A 97 14.17 13.33 -3.40
CA CYS A 97 14.99 13.29 -2.20
C CYS A 97 16.42 13.80 -2.40
N GLY A 98 16.88 14.01 -3.64
CA GLY A 98 18.26 14.40 -3.93
C GLY A 98 19.31 13.29 -3.70
N ASP A 99 18.87 12.06 -3.43
CA ASP A 99 19.72 10.88 -3.18
C ASP A 99 19.94 10.12 -4.50
N LYS A 100 20.97 10.49 -5.22
CA LYS A 100 21.28 9.88 -6.54
C LYS A 100 21.52 8.39 -6.42
N THR A 101 20.69 7.62 -7.09
CA THR A 101 20.77 6.16 -7.11
C THR A 101 20.33 5.62 -8.48
N ASP A 102 20.94 4.51 -8.88
CA ASP A 102 20.64 3.75 -10.09
C ASP A 102 21.11 2.31 -9.84
N ILE A 103 20.26 1.54 -9.18
CA ILE A 103 20.53 0.15 -8.82
C ILE A 103 19.49 -0.78 -9.45
N ASN A 104 19.65 -2.08 -9.26
CA ASN A 104 18.66 -3.07 -9.67
C ASN A 104 17.94 -3.70 -8.46
N ALA A 105 16.86 -4.43 -8.73
CA ALA A 105 16.06 -5.07 -7.68
C ALA A 105 16.87 -6.02 -6.77
N ASP A 106 17.92 -6.70 -7.31
CA ASP A 106 18.77 -7.59 -6.51
C ASP A 106 19.65 -6.80 -5.53
N MET A 107 20.19 -5.67 -5.98
CA MET A 107 20.97 -4.77 -5.11
C MET A 107 20.08 -4.13 -4.05
N ASN A 108 18.84 -3.72 -4.39
CA ASN A 108 17.88 -3.24 -3.42
C ASN A 108 17.64 -4.29 -2.33
N TYR A 109 17.27 -5.51 -2.72
CA TYR A 109 17.01 -6.59 -1.77
C TYR A 109 18.22 -6.88 -0.88
N ARG A 110 19.43 -6.96 -1.47
CA ARG A 110 20.65 -7.31 -0.72
C ARG A 110 21.13 -6.23 0.21
N ASN A 111 21.13 -4.97 -0.26
CA ASN A 111 21.86 -3.88 0.39
C ASN A 111 20.94 -2.93 1.17
N TRP A 112 19.66 -2.78 0.77
CA TRP A 112 18.75 -1.84 1.40
C TRP A 112 17.70 -2.48 2.29
N CYS A 113 17.36 -3.75 2.02
CA CYS A 113 16.37 -4.45 2.80
C CYS A 113 16.96 -5.12 4.03
N THR A 114 16.24 -4.97 5.15
CA THR A 114 16.33 -5.81 6.34
C THR A 114 15.07 -6.66 6.45
N GLU A 115 14.87 -7.39 7.54
CA GLU A 115 13.65 -8.21 7.79
C GLU A 115 13.21 -9.05 6.58
N LYS A 116 14.21 -9.61 5.89
CA LYS A 116 14.02 -10.36 4.66
C LYS A 116 13.36 -11.70 4.92
N ARG A 117 12.40 -12.07 4.06
CA ARG A 117 11.70 -13.36 4.14
C ARG A 117 11.14 -13.78 2.79
N THR A 118 10.68 -15.02 2.71
CA THR A 118 9.88 -15.48 1.58
C THR A 118 8.53 -14.74 1.60
N ALA A 119 8.07 -14.26 0.45
CA ALA A 119 6.78 -13.61 0.32
C ALA A 119 5.66 -14.63 0.57
N ILE A 120 4.74 -14.29 1.45
CA ILE A 120 3.60 -15.11 1.82
C ILE A 120 2.37 -14.59 1.10
N LYS A 121 1.70 -15.46 0.33
CA LYS A 121 0.47 -15.11 -0.38
C LYS A 121 -0.78 -15.24 0.48
N ASP A 122 -0.70 -16.02 1.54
CA ASP A 122 -1.72 -16.04 2.57
C ASP A 122 -1.57 -14.81 3.46
N TYR A 123 -2.19 -13.72 3.03
CA TYR A 123 -2.15 -12.44 3.73
C TYR A 123 -2.98 -12.44 5.02
N GLY A 124 -3.80 -13.46 5.26
CA GLY A 124 -4.51 -13.63 6.53
C GLY A 124 -3.59 -14.06 7.68
N SER A 125 -2.49 -14.75 7.38
CA SER A 125 -1.50 -15.21 8.39
C SER A 125 -0.29 -14.30 8.50
N TYR A 126 -0.17 -13.26 7.65
CA TYR A 126 0.98 -12.38 7.57
C TYR A 126 0.59 -10.91 7.36
N SER A 127 1.08 -10.05 8.25
CA SER A 127 0.86 -8.61 8.15
C SER A 127 1.93 -7.96 7.28
N TYR A 128 1.57 -7.63 6.04
CA TYR A 128 2.35 -6.70 5.23
C TYR A 128 2.12 -5.27 5.72
N GLU A 129 3.12 -4.43 5.65
CA GLU A 129 3.01 -3.02 5.99
C GLU A 129 3.23 -2.13 4.76
N LEU A 130 2.76 -0.90 4.83
CA LEU A 130 2.93 0.09 3.78
C LEU A 130 4.41 0.25 3.44
N GLY A 131 4.76 0.12 2.15
CA GLY A 131 6.13 0.22 1.68
C GLY A 131 6.97 -1.05 1.82
N ASP A 132 6.44 -2.16 2.37
CA ASP A 132 7.11 -3.45 2.30
C ASP A 132 7.42 -3.78 0.84
N ALA A 133 8.69 -4.02 0.54
CA ALA A 133 9.14 -4.35 -0.81
C ALA A 133 8.92 -5.83 -1.10
N LEU A 134 8.33 -6.11 -2.26
CA LEU A 134 8.07 -7.45 -2.76
C LEU A 134 8.95 -7.72 -3.98
N PHE A 135 9.54 -8.91 -4.05
CA PHE A 135 10.49 -9.26 -5.09
C PHE A 135 10.13 -10.57 -5.77
N MET A 136 10.47 -10.67 -7.06
CA MET A 136 10.46 -11.92 -7.81
C MET A 136 11.88 -12.38 -8.05
N ALA A 137 12.21 -13.60 -7.58
CA ALA A 137 13.50 -14.20 -7.83
C ALA A 137 13.46 -15.14 -9.04
N ASN A 138 14.54 -15.18 -9.81
CA ASN A 138 14.75 -16.21 -10.83
C ASN A 138 15.27 -17.52 -10.19
N SER A 139 15.48 -18.55 -11.02
CA SER A 139 16.01 -19.86 -10.61
C SER A 139 17.36 -19.79 -9.90
N LYS A 140 18.16 -18.75 -10.14
CA LYS A 140 19.45 -18.49 -9.48
C LYS A 140 19.30 -17.65 -8.19
N LYS A 141 18.09 -17.48 -7.67
CA LYS A 141 17.76 -16.67 -6.49
C LYS A 141 18.16 -15.19 -6.61
N LYS A 142 18.32 -14.68 -7.83
CA LYS A 142 18.55 -13.27 -8.09
C LYS A 142 17.22 -12.56 -8.26
N MET A 143 17.02 -11.43 -7.57
CA MET A 143 15.81 -10.62 -7.71
C MET A 143 15.79 -9.92 -9.07
N THR A 144 14.71 -10.14 -9.81
CA THR A 144 14.56 -9.65 -11.19
C THR A 144 13.43 -8.62 -11.33
N HIS A 145 12.63 -8.47 -10.29
CA HIS A 145 11.52 -7.54 -10.26
C HIS A 145 11.23 -7.09 -8.83
N VAL A 146 10.64 -5.90 -8.67
CA VAL A 146 10.25 -5.32 -7.38
C VAL A 146 8.97 -4.51 -7.51
N GLY A 147 8.17 -4.52 -6.47
CA GLY A 147 7.01 -3.67 -6.21
C GLY A 147 6.89 -3.39 -4.72
N TRP A 148 5.97 -2.54 -4.32
CA TRP A 148 5.84 -2.11 -2.92
C TRP A 148 4.38 -2.15 -2.47
N VAL A 149 4.14 -2.63 -1.25
CA VAL A 149 2.82 -2.59 -0.65
C VAL A 149 2.35 -1.13 -0.57
N CYS A 150 1.19 -0.85 -1.15
CA CYS A 150 0.66 0.50 -1.26
C CYS A 150 -0.73 0.69 -0.65
N GLY A 151 -1.34 -0.38 -0.15
CA GLY A 151 -2.67 -0.38 0.44
C GLY A 151 -3.25 -1.78 0.50
N TYR A 152 -4.57 -1.85 0.61
CA TYR A 152 -5.30 -3.12 0.75
C TYR A 152 -6.62 -3.08 -0.01
N MET A 153 -7.12 -4.24 -0.39
CA MET A 153 -8.51 -4.38 -0.82
C MET A 153 -9.43 -4.25 0.40
N HIS A 154 -10.43 -3.39 0.34
CA HIS A 154 -11.33 -3.13 1.47
C HIS A 154 -12.08 -4.40 1.91
N THR A 155 -12.66 -5.13 0.95
CA THR A 155 -13.50 -6.30 1.23
C THR A 155 -12.73 -7.54 1.68
N THR A 156 -11.48 -7.70 1.26
CA THR A 156 -10.71 -8.93 1.50
C THR A 156 -9.50 -8.75 2.40
N GLY A 157 -9.08 -7.51 2.66
CA GLY A 157 -7.82 -7.22 3.34
C GLY A 157 -6.57 -7.60 2.55
N GLU A 158 -6.72 -8.02 1.28
CA GLU A 158 -5.60 -8.42 0.44
C GLU A 158 -4.68 -7.22 0.15
N PRO A 159 -3.36 -7.36 0.37
CA PRO A 159 -2.43 -6.28 0.06
C PRO A 159 -2.44 -5.90 -1.42
N LEU A 160 -2.36 -4.60 -1.67
CA LEU A 160 -2.16 -4.00 -2.98
C LEU A 160 -0.69 -3.61 -3.13
N VAL A 161 -0.17 -3.78 -4.35
CA VAL A 161 1.24 -3.55 -4.67
C VAL A 161 1.34 -2.58 -5.85
N VAL A 162 2.02 -1.46 -5.67
CA VAL A 162 2.40 -0.58 -6.77
C VAL A 162 3.71 -1.07 -7.38
N GLU A 163 3.72 -1.27 -8.71
CA GLU A 163 4.86 -1.79 -9.45
C GLU A 163 4.94 -1.19 -10.86
N ALA A 164 6.13 -0.96 -11.38
CA ALA A 164 6.32 -0.76 -12.82
C ALA A 164 6.44 -2.14 -13.47
N ARG A 165 5.31 -2.64 -14.02
CA ARG A 165 5.08 -4.06 -14.31
C ARG A 165 5.72 -4.56 -15.60
N GLY A 166 5.79 -3.73 -16.60
CA GLY A 166 6.31 -4.09 -17.91
C GLY A 166 5.74 -3.23 -19.04
N LEU A 167 6.28 -3.37 -20.26
CA LEU A 167 5.98 -2.52 -21.41
C LEU A 167 4.46 -2.38 -21.70
N ALA A 168 3.71 -3.45 -21.53
CA ALA A 168 2.27 -3.49 -21.80
C ALA A 168 1.41 -2.78 -20.72
N TYR A 169 1.99 -2.49 -19.56
CA TYR A 169 1.22 -2.09 -18.38
C TYR A 169 1.62 -0.73 -17.80
N GLY A 170 2.92 -0.36 -17.88
CA GLY A 170 3.44 0.80 -17.18
C GLY A 170 3.51 0.60 -15.66
N VAL A 171 3.30 1.68 -14.91
CA VAL A 171 3.13 1.64 -13.47
C VAL A 171 1.68 1.30 -13.16
N VAL A 172 1.46 0.28 -12.34
CA VAL A 172 0.12 -0.25 -12.01
C VAL A 172 0.01 -0.61 -10.53
N ILE A 173 -1.23 -0.73 -10.06
CA ILE A 173 -1.55 -1.31 -8.77
C ILE A 173 -2.11 -2.71 -9.01
N THR A 174 -1.48 -3.72 -8.42
CA THR A 174 -1.87 -5.14 -8.55
C THR A 174 -2.19 -5.73 -7.18
N ARG A 175 -3.02 -6.77 -7.14
CA ARG A 175 -3.21 -7.54 -5.91
C ARG A 175 -1.98 -8.42 -5.64
N LEU A 176 -1.70 -8.66 -4.38
CA LEU A 176 -0.59 -9.54 -3.98
C LEU A 176 -0.64 -10.90 -4.69
N THR A 177 -1.83 -11.50 -4.75
CA THR A 177 -2.01 -12.86 -5.32
C THR A 177 -1.96 -12.92 -6.84
N GLU A 178 -2.10 -11.79 -7.54
CA GLU A 178 -2.01 -11.73 -9.01
C GLU A 178 -0.59 -11.91 -9.54
N ARG A 179 0.41 -11.80 -8.66
CA ARG A 179 1.81 -11.83 -9.07
C ARG A 179 2.59 -12.91 -8.32
N PRO A 180 3.59 -13.55 -8.97
CA PRO A 180 4.38 -14.63 -8.37
C PRO A 180 5.50 -14.08 -7.48
N TRP A 181 5.16 -13.24 -6.50
CA TRP A 181 6.12 -12.74 -5.53
C TRP A 181 6.78 -13.88 -4.76
N THR A 182 8.08 -13.80 -4.56
CA THR A 182 8.88 -14.87 -3.93
C THR A 182 9.54 -14.42 -2.63
N HIS A 183 9.84 -13.13 -2.49
CA HIS A 183 10.53 -12.58 -1.34
C HIS A 183 9.94 -11.23 -0.96
N THR A 184 10.12 -10.86 0.30
CA THR A 184 9.81 -9.53 0.81
C THR A 184 10.91 -9.02 1.73
N GLY A 185 10.99 -7.70 1.94
CA GLY A 185 11.89 -7.07 2.87
C GLY A 185 11.57 -5.59 3.07
N ARG A 186 12.04 -5.03 4.18
CA ARG A 186 11.92 -3.60 4.48
C ARG A 186 13.19 -2.86 4.12
N MET A 187 13.07 -1.80 3.35
CA MET A 187 14.21 -0.98 2.88
C MET A 187 14.68 0.01 3.96
N THR A 188 14.96 -0.47 5.16
CA THR A 188 15.28 0.36 6.34
C THR A 188 16.62 1.11 6.22
N VAL A 189 17.47 0.76 5.25
CA VAL A 189 18.69 1.52 4.95
C VAL A 189 18.35 2.88 4.29
N LYS A 190 17.25 2.97 3.57
CA LYS A 190 16.82 4.17 2.86
C LYS A 190 15.63 4.86 3.51
N PHE A 191 14.74 4.09 4.12
CA PHE A 191 13.47 4.59 4.62
C PHE A 191 13.27 4.32 6.10
N ASN A 192 12.61 5.28 6.72
CA ASN A 192 11.98 5.12 8.01
C ASN A 192 10.59 4.53 7.81
N TYR A 193 10.31 3.41 8.47
CA TYR A 193 9.01 2.75 8.56
C TYR A 193 8.28 3.12 9.86
N GLU A 194 8.88 3.99 10.66
CA GLU A 194 8.16 4.49 11.83
C GLU A 194 6.88 5.17 11.37
N GLU A 195 5.83 4.75 11.99
CA GLU A 195 4.48 5.25 11.80
C GLU A 195 4.51 6.78 11.86
N SER A 196 3.72 7.42 10.99
CA SER A 196 3.37 8.83 11.18
C SER A 196 2.94 9.00 12.64
N GLU A 197 3.22 10.14 13.25
CA GLU A 197 2.83 10.47 14.64
C GLU A 197 1.33 10.21 14.94
N GLU A 198 0.53 9.95 13.90
CA GLU A 198 -0.88 9.54 13.97
C GLU A 198 -1.11 8.04 14.27
N GLN A 199 -0.08 7.18 14.17
CA GLN A 199 -0.19 5.76 14.54
C GLN A 199 0.61 5.41 15.80
N THR A 200 0.75 6.31 16.73
CA THR A 200 1.01 5.90 18.10
C THR A 200 -0.13 4.95 18.48
N MET A 201 0.19 3.66 18.69
CA MET A 201 -0.78 2.72 19.25
C MET A 201 -1.17 3.25 20.63
N VAL A 202 -2.10 4.18 20.65
CA VAL A 202 -2.75 4.58 21.88
C VAL A 202 -3.66 3.41 22.21
N LYS A 203 -3.26 2.60 23.20
CA LYS A 203 -4.16 1.61 23.78
C LYS A 203 -5.31 2.35 24.41
N ALA A 204 -6.38 2.53 23.65
CA ALA A 204 -7.59 3.16 24.12
C ALA A 204 -8.59 2.06 24.48
N LYS A 205 -9.24 2.22 25.61
CA LYS A 205 -10.29 1.32 26.06
C LYS A 205 -11.63 1.87 25.54
N PHE A 206 -12.16 1.24 24.49
CA PHE A 206 -13.40 1.68 23.86
C PHE A 206 -14.64 1.11 24.61
N GLU A 207 -14.86 1.62 25.78
CA GLU A 207 -16.04 1.34 26.59
C GLU A 207 -16.61 2.65 27.17
N ALA A 208 -17.92 2.68 27.34
CA ALA A 208 -18.54 3.81 28.04
C ALA A 208 -18.14 3.77 29.51
N ALA A 209 -17.54 4.84 30.01
CA ALA A 209 -17.08 4.97 31.36
C ALA A 209 -17.53 6.28 32.03
N SER A 210 -17.48 6.32 33.35
CA SER A 210 -17.71 7.56 34.10
C SER A 210 -16.53 7.77 35.08
N PRO A 211 -15.69 8.81 34.91
CA PRO A 211 -15.77 9.85 33.86
C PRO A 211 -15.46 9.27 32.46
N MET A 212 -16.00 9.90 31.41
CA MET A 212 -15.77 9.50 30.02
C MET A 212 -14.30 9.55 29.65
N HIS A 213 -13.85 8.56 28.88
CA HIS A 213 -12.48 8.58 28.32
C HIS A 213 -12.33 9.74 27.33
N THR A 214 -11.17 10.38 27.32
CA THR A 214 -10.88 11.50 26.40
C THR A 214 -9.48 11.36 25.79
N GLY A 215 -9.31 11.91 24.58
CA GLY A 215 -8.01 11.99 23.95
C GLY A 215 -8.03 11.83 22.42
N ALA A 216 -6.85 11.99 21.82
CA ALA A 216 -6.69 11.97 20.38
C ALA A 216 -7.11 10.64 19.72
N ALA A 217 -6.88 9.50 20.38
CA ALA A 217 -7.29 8.19 19.88
C ALA A 217 -8.82 8.07 19.77
N TYR A 218 -9.54 8.61 20.72
CA TYR A 218 -11.02 8.60 20.70
C TYR A 218 -11.56 9.52 19.61
N LYS A 219 -10.92 10.68 19.38
CA LYS A 219 -11.25 11.57 18.27
C LYS A 219 -11.02 10.89 16.93
N ALA A 220 -9.86 10.26 16.73
CA ALA A 220 -9.52 9.53 15.51
C ALA A 220 -10.55 8.41 15.22
N MET A 221 -10.99 7.68 16.27
CA MET A 221 -12.01 6.65 16.12
C MET A 221 -13.38 7.26 15.75
N GLN A 222 -13.78 8.38 16.35
CA GLN A 222 -15.03 9.08 16.01
C GLN A 222 -15.01 9.51 14.53
N THR A 223 -13.89 10.09 14.06
CA THR A 223 -13.69 10.46 12.65
C THR A 223 -13.82 9.24 11.74
N ALA A 224 -13.19 8.12 12.09
CA ALA A 224 -13.24 6.89 11.31
C ALA A 224 -14.67 6.30 11.24
N LEU A 225 -15.39 6.28 12.36
CA LEU A 225 -16.79 5.83 12.42
C LEU A 225 -17.70 6.70 11.54
N ASN A 226 -17.56 8.02 11.62
CA ASN A 226 -18.31 8.96 10.78
C ASN A 226 -18.02 8.75 9.29
N ALA A 227 -16.77 8.63 8.93
CA ALA A 227 -16.34 8.42 7.54
C ALA A 227 -16.84 7.07 6.98
N ALA A 228 -16.99 6.06 7.83
CA ALA A 228 -17.58 4.77 7.48
C ALA A 228 -19.12 4.75 7.50
N GLY A 229 -19.77 5.87 7.88
CA GLY A 229 -21.22 5.99 7.90
C GLY A 229 -21.89 5.47 9.16
N TYR A 230 -21.13 5.13 10.20
CA TYR A 230 -21.70 4.74 11.49
C TYR A 230 -22.18 5.98 12.27
N THR A 231 -23.36 5.87 12.83
CA THR A 231 -24.05 6.96 13.50
C THR A 231 -24.32 6.65 14.97
N ASP A 232 -24.66 7.66 15.77
CA ASP A 232 -25.17 7.46 17.11
C ASP A 232 -26.57 6.75 17.10
N GLY A 233 -27.09 6.42 18.26
CA GLY A 233 -28.39 5.74 18.36
C GLY A 233 -29.60 6.55 17.79
N ASP A 234 -29.43 7.85 17.54
CA ASP A 234 -30.41 8.73 16.93
C ASP A 234 -30.21 8.91 15.42
N GLY A 235 -29.28 8.20 14.81
CA GLY A 235 -28.94 8.29 13.38
C GLY A 235 -28.13 9.55 13.01
N LYS A 236 -27.49 10.21 13.97
CA LYS A 236 -26.68 11.40 13.74
C LYS A 236 -25.18 11.06 13.72
N THR A 237 -24.41 11.81 12.94
CA THR A 237 -22.96 11.75 12.96
C THR A 237 -22.42 12.07 14.35
N LEU A 238 -21.34 11.40 14.74
CA LEU A 238 -20.68 11.62 16.01
C LEU A 238 -20.01 13.00 16.06
N MET A 239 -19.99 13.62 17.23
CA MET A 239 -19.14 14.77 17.48
C MET A 239 -17.70 14.28 17.63
N GLU A 240 -16.78 14.82 16.82
CA GLU A 240 -15.36 14.45 16.81
C GLU A 240 -14.56 15.26 17.85
N ASP A 241 -14.99 15.18 19.09
CA ASP A 241 -14.43 15.95 20.22
C ASP A 241 -13.38 15.17 21.03
N GLY A 242 -13.21 13.89 20.70
CA GLY A 242 -12.31 13.00 21.43
C GLY A 242 -12.86 12.54 22.77
N THR A 243 -14.15 12.74 23.05
CA THR A 243 -14.80 12.29 24.27
C THR A 243 -15.62 11.01 23.98
N TRP A 244 -15.22 9.89 24.62
CA TRP A 244 -15.84 8.60 24.39
C TRP A 244 -17.01 8.35 25.35
N GLY A 245 -18.19 8.62 24.88
CA GLY A 245 -19.44 8.41 25.62
C GLY A 245 -20.33 7.35 24.96
N THR A 246 -21.58 7.24 25.47
CA THR A 246 -22.56 6.25 24.98
C THR A 246 -22.83 6.35 23.48
N LYS A 247 -22.85 7.56 22.90
CA LYS A 247 -23.08 7.75 21.46
C LYS A 247 -21.95 7.15 20.60
N SER A 248 -20.70 7.44 20.97
CA SER A 248 -19.52 6.84 20.31
C SER A 248 -19.48 5.33 20.48
N GLN A 249 -19.85 4.85 21.68
CA GLN A 249 -19.93 3.42 21.95
C GLN A 249 -21.01 2.73 21.10
N THR A 250 -22.16 3.36 20.89
CA THR A 250 -23.24 2.81 20.04
C THR A 250 -22.78 2.64 18.60
N ALA A 251 -22.17 3.67 18.01
CA ALA A 251 -21.61 3.61 16.65
C ALA A 251 -20.52 2.54 16.53
N PHE A 252 -19.64 2.44 17.51
CA PHE A 252 -18.57 1.44 17.56
C PHE A 252 -19.13 0.02 17.66
N THR A 253 -20.15 -0.21 18.48
CA THR A 253 -20.83 -1.50 18.61
C THR A 253 -21.50 -1.92 17.30
N ALA A 254 -22.13 -0.98 16.60
CA ALA A 254 -22.72 -1.23 15.28
C ALA A 254 -21.65 -1.64 14.26
N MET A 255 -20.52 -0.96 14.25
CA MET A 255 -19.38 -1.33 13.43
C MET A 255 -18.90 -2.77 13.70
N ILE A 256 -18.70 -3.13 14.97
CA ILE A 256 -18.27 -4.49 15.34
C ILE A 256 -19.30 -5.53 14.90
N ALA A 257 -20.60 -5.25 15.03
CA ALA A 257 -21.66 -6.14 14.58
C ALA A 257 -21.62 -6.35 13.06
N ASP A 258 -21.44 -5.29 12.27
CA ASP A 258 -21.33 -5.38 10.81
C ASP A 258 -20.12 -6.22 10.38
N TYR A 259 -18.97 -6.01 10.99
CA TYR A 259 -17.78 -6.81 10.70
C TYR A 259 -17.93 -8.29 11.06
N SER A 260 -18.62 -8.60 12.15
CA SER A 260 -18.88 -9.97 12.58
C SER A 260 -19.86 -10.71 11.66
N THR A 261 -20.77 -9.99 10.99
CA THR A 261 -21.77 -10.56 10.06
C THR A 261 -21.23 -10.75 8.64
N HIS A 262 -20.18 -10.01 8.26
CA HIS A 262 -19.55 -10.06 6.92
C HIS A 262 -18.26 -10.89 6.88
N SER A 263 -17.90 -11.56 7.96
CA SER A 263 -16.82 -12.56 7.94
C SER A 263 -17.17 -13.69 6.96
N PRO A 264 -16.23 -14.18 6.13
CA PRO A 264 -16.50 -15.28 5.21
C PRO A 264 -17.11 -16.46 5.95
N ALA A 265 -18.08 -17.13 5.32
CA ALA A 265 -18.72 -18.28 5.90
C ALA A 265 -17.68 -19.35 6.28
N GLY A 266 -17.52 -19.61 7.57
CA GLY A 266 -16.51 -20.52 8.12
C GLY A 266 -15.44 -19.85 9.00
N ALA A 267 -15.40 -18.52 9.08
CA ALA A 267 -14.65 -17.86 10.15
C ALA A 267 -15.47 -17.92 11.44
N ASP A 268 -14.89 -18.44 12.50
CA ASP A 268 -15.51 -18.38 13.83
C ASP A 268 -15.78 -16.91 14.19
N PRO A 269 -16.92 -16.62 14.83
CA PRO A 269 -17.16 -15.29 15.34
C PRO A 269 -15.99 -14.91 16.26
N ILE A 270 -15.61 -13.61 16.22
CA ILE A 270 -14.51 -13.10 17.06
C ILE A 270 -14.74 -13.61 18.46
N THR A 271 -13.95 -14.63 18.84
CA THR A 271 -14.05 -15.25 20.16
C THR A 271 -13.30 -14.40 21.19
N ALA A 272 -13.51 -14.70 22.43
CA ALA A 272 -12.97 -13.95 23.56
C ALA A 272 -11.45 -13.78 23.57
N ASP A 273 -10.76 -14.68 22.89
CA ASP A 273 -9.29 -14.80 22.91
C ASP A 273 -8.63 -14.29 21.62
N ASP A 274 -9.41 -13.87 20.64
CA ASP A 274 -8.89 -13.41 19.35
C ASP A 274 -8.77 -11.89 19.30
N ALA A 275 -7.60 -11.41 18.87
CA ALA A 275 -7.42 -10.01 18.50
C ALA A 275 -7.89 -9.81 17.07
N ALA A 276 -8.96 -9.06 16.85
CA ALA A 276 -9.36 -8.63 15.53
C ALA A 276 -8.69 -7.29 15.20
N THR A 277 -7.97 -7.24 14.08
CA THR A 277 -7.43 -5.99 13.57
C THR A 277 -8.32 -5.50 12.43
N VAL A 278 -8.92 -4.35 12.61
CA VAL A 278 -9.74 -3.68 11.60
C VAL A 278 -8.98 -2.46 11.11
N LEU A 279 -8.81 -2.33 9.78
CA LEU A 279 -8.26 -1.14 9.18
C LEU A 279 -9.42 -0.27 8.67
N MET A 280 -9.63 0.87 9.30
CA MET A 280 -10.63 1.85 8.89
C MET A 280 -9.96 3.17 8.57
N HIS A 281 -10.13 3.67 7.34
CA HIS A 281 -9.61 4.97 6.89
C HIS A 281 -8.14 5.23 7.28
N GLY A 282 -7.30 4.20 7.13
CA GLY A 282 -5.88 4.27 7.49
C GLY A 282 -5.57 4.13 8.99
N ILE A 283 -6.58 3.91 9.83
CA ILE A 283 -6.41 3.64 11.26
C ILE A 283 -6.49 2.13 11.49
N ARG A 284 -5.41 1.58 12.03
CA ARG A 284 -5.39 0.17 12.47
C ARG A 284 -6.01 0.07 13.86
N ILE A 285 -7.13 -0.63 13.96
CA ILE A 285 -7.80 -0.89 15.22
C ILE A 285 -7.55 -2.36 15.57
N THR A 286 -6.79 -2.61 16.62
CA THR A 286 -6.68 -3.96 17.19
C THR A 286 -7.65 -4.06 18.35
N ILE A 287 -8.67 -4.88 18.20
CA ILE A 287 -9.65 -5.15 19.25
C ILE A 287 -9.14 -6.35 20.02
N THR A 288 -8.72 -6.12 21.26
CA THR A 288 -8.39 -7.20 22.19
C THR A 288 -9.50 -7.29 23.22
N LYS A 289 -9.96 -8.51 23.52
CA LYS A 289 -10.89 -8.70 24.64
C LYS A 289 -10.09 -8.54 25.92
N ASP A 290 -10.44 -7.54 26.70
CA ASP A 290 -9.91 -7.39 28.03
C ASP A 290 -10.45 -8.48 28.96
N GLY A 291 -9.56 -9.24 29.44
CA GLY A 291 -9.79 -10.20 30.49
C GLY A 291 -8.51 -10.82 30.98
N ALA A 292 -7.49 -10.07 31.28
CA ALA A 292 -6.51 -10.47 32.27
C ALA A 292 -5.56 -9.31 32.57
N ASN A 293 -5.69 -8.75 33.74
CA ASN A 293 -4.58 -8.14 34.43
C ASN A 293 -3.36 -9.06 34.36
N GLN A 294 -2.29 -8.61 33.73
CA GLN A 294 -0.93 -8.81 34.23
C GLN A 294 -0.13 -7.55 33.94
#